data_70ed3b2adaacc8a936f3a326cdcdaa81
#
_entry.id   70ed3b2adaacc8a936f3a326cdcdaa81
#
_cell.length_a   1.000
_cell.length_b   1.000
_cell.length_c   1.000
_cell.angle_alpha   90.00
_cell.angle_beta   90.00
_cell.angle_gamma   90.00
#
_symmetry.space_group_name_H-M   'P 1'
#
loop_
_entity.id
_entity.type
_entity.pdbx_description
1 polymer ?
#
loop_
_entity_poly.entity_id
_entity_poly.type
_entity_poly.pdbx_seq_one_letter_code
_entity_poly.pdbx_strand_id
1 'polypeptide(L)'
;MDDLPVQGVELVDRELLDARVLVGHLVAEGSMFEFLAEHRQDLFPDAEFEDLFPSGKGRPSMPASVMASILVLQSLHDFSDRETAEAARCDLRWKVATGMALDDAGFDASTLVYWRRRLAKSERPHRINDAVKNVIEQTGILRGRRKRAVDSTILADAVATQDTVTQLISAIRRVGRQVPGAAVQIAAVCTGHDYGQPGKPSIDWEDPGAKDALVSALVNDANAVVAALADAELEGDAQFAVALLALLAGQDVEPAEGSDGTDGRWRIARKVAPDRVVSTVDPDARHTRKSPENRRDGYRAHVAAEPETGIITDEALTKAAGTENSDPAVAHKFLDREDEGCEWYGDSAYGTGDLRAAIHDTGADEAVIKPKPLHAPVAGGFTVDDFTVDEHAGTVGCPAGNTRPISEKARVATFGALCRGCPLRQRCTTSKTGRKIVLHPRDELLRQARRDWDDRPELREKYRKFRPNVERVISQIASRGGRRLKLRYRGTTKNNAWLTRRTAGLNLRNLVGRGLTRTAGVWVLAAQTT
;
A
#
# COMPACT_ATOMS: atom_id res chain seq x y z
N MET A 1 -3.91 -0.98 39.18
CA MET A 1 -3.28 0.22 38.60
C MET A 1 -1.95 -0.27 38.05
N ASP A 2 -1.90 -0.56 36.74
CA ASP A 2 -0.67 -1.00 36.11
C ASP A 2 0.31 0.18 36.16
N ASP A 3 1.44 -0.01 36.81
CA ASP A 3 2.54 0.95 36.84
C ASP A 3 3.01 1.21 35.41
N LEU A 4 2.60 2.33 34.84
CA LEU A 4 3.07 2.76 33.53
C LEU A 4 4.56 3.09 33.63
N PRO A 5 5.42 2.56 32.77
CA PRO A 5 6.85 2.83 32.85
C PRO A 5 7.16 4.31 32.59
N VAL A 6 8.19 4.79 33.22
CA VAL A 6 8.77 6.12 33.03
C VAL A 6 9.70 6.10 31.81
N GLN A 7 9.86 7.25 31.15
CA GLN A 7 10.87 7.40 30.11
C GLN A 7 12.27 7.13 30.67
N GLY A 8 13.03 6.26 30.03
CA GLY A 8 14.42 6.00 30.39
C GLY A 8 15.35 7.06 29.82
N VAL A 9 16.40 7.37 30.56
CA VAL A 9 17.45 8.30 30.16
C VAL A 9 18.72 7.50 29.88
N GLU A 10 19.49 7.89 28.85
CA GLU A 10 20.80 7.29 28.59
C GLU A 10 21.78 7.62 29.72
N LEU A 11 22.46 6.59 30.21
CA LEU A 11 23.56 6.78 31.16
C LEU A 11 24.80 7.28 30.40
N VAL A 12 25.28 8.45 30.75
CA VAL A 12 26.44 9.08 30.08
C VAL A 12 27.77 8.48 30.56
N ASP A 13 27.78 7.86 31.75
CA ASP A 13 28.99 7.39 32.42
C ASP A 13 29.11 5.86 32.35
N ARG A 14 29.73 5.35 31.27
CA ARG A 14 29.93 3.90 31.02
C ARG A 14 31.42 3.58 30.73
N GLU A 15 32.33 4.15 31.50
CA GLU A 15 33.77 4.23 31.19
C GLU A 15 34.41 2.89 30.80
N LEU A 16 34.00 1.74 31.35
CA LEU A 16 34.74 0.48 31.16
C LEU A 16 34.10 -0.47 30.12
N LEU A 17 32.84 -0.30 29.73
CA LEU A 17 32.13 -1.22 28.83
C LEU A 17 31.41 -0.53 27.69
N ASP A 18 31.73 0.72 27.40
CA ASP A 18 31.19 1.46 26.27
C ASP A 18 31.58 0.80 24.94
N ALA A 19 30.56 0.30 24.23
CA ALA A 19 30.80 -0.39 22.97
C ALA A 19 31.45 0.51 21.91
N ARG A 20 31.15 1.82 21.90
CA ARG A 20 31.74 2.77 20.95
C ARG A 20 33.24 2.94 21.21
N VAL A 21 33.62 3.06 22.47
CA VAL A 21 35.05 3.23 22.86
C VAL A 21 35.86 1.97 22.56
N LEU A 22 35.29 0.79 22.90
CA LEU A 22 36.04 -0.47 22.84
C LEU A 22 36.10 -1.07 21.43
N VAL A 23 34.97 -1.04 20.70
CA VAL A 23 34.83 -1.72 19.40
C VAL A 23 34.33 -0.82 18.27
N GLY A 24 34.17 0.49 18.49
CA GLY A 24 33.70 1.42 17.47
C GLY A 24 34.60 1.42 16.21
N HIS A 25 35.89 1.17 16.36
CA HIS A 25 36.84 1.06 15.24
C HIS A 25 36.57 -0.11 14.28
N LEU A 26 35.73 -1.08 14.69
CA LEU A 26 35.25 -2.20 13.84
C LEU A 26 34.04 -1.84 12.99
N VAL A 27 33.38 -0.72 13.29
CA VAL A 27 32.24 -0.24 12.52
C VAL A 27 32.72 0.52 11.30
N ALA A 28 32.18 0.18 10.15
CA ALA A 28 32.60 0.82 8.90
C ALA A 28 32.28 2.33 8.90
N GLU A 29 33.26 3.13 8.51
CA GLU A 29 33.13 4.56 8.34
C GLU A 29 32.06 4.92 7.33
N GLY A 30 31.27 5.98 7.57
CA GLY A 30 30.13 6.38 6.74
C GLY A 30 28.93 5.42 6.80
N SER A 31 28.94 4.45 7.71
CA SER A 31 27.82 3.52 7.88
C SER A 31 26.70 4.12 8.72
N MET A 32 25.49 3.57 8.56
CA MET A 32 24.35 3.90 9.43
C MET A 32 24.63 3.65 10.92
N PHE A 33 25.47 2.68 11.23
CA PHE A 33 25.80 2.33 12.61
C PHE A 33 26.68 3.38 13.26
N GLU A 34 27.70 3.86 12.54
CA GLU A 34 28.54 4.95 12.98
C GLU A 34 27.76 6.25 13.12
N PHE A 35 26.97 6.60 12.10
CA PHE A 35 26.12 7.79 12.13
C PHE A 35 25.18 7.81 13.34
N LEU A 36 24.51 6.70 13.63
CA LEU A 36 23.62 6.59 14.80
C LEU A 36 24.41 6.65 16.11
N ALA A 37 25.60 6.07 16.17
CA ALA A 37 26.46 6.17 17.35
C ALA A 37 26.80 7.62 17.71
N GLU A 38 26.97 8.48 16.69
CA GLU A 38 27.28 9.90 16.89
C GLU A 38 26.06 10.77 17.13
N HIS A 39 24.98 10.52 16.40
CA HIS A 39 23.92 11.50 16.19
C HIS A 39 22.52 11.04 16.62
N ARG A 40 22.35 9.82 17.23
CA ARG A 40 21.01 9.33 17.59
C ARG A 40 20.23 10.25 18.51
N GLN A 41 20.92 10.90 19.48
CA GLN A 41 20.30 11.82 20.43
C GLN A 41 19.87 13.14 19.77
N ASP A 42 20.64 13.60 18.79
CA ASP A 42 20.31 14.78 18.00
C ASP A 42 19.18 14.50 17.01
N LEU A 43 19.17 13.28 16.46
CA LEU A 43 18.15 12.86 15.50
C LEU A 43 16.81 12.53 16.17
N PHE A 44 16.88 11.92 17.35
CA PHE A 44 15.71 11.48 18.13
C PHE A 44 15.83 11.97 19.57
N PRO A 45 15.73 13.28 19.82
CA PRO A 45 15.84 13.81 21.18
C PRO A 45 14.72 13.27 22.05
N ASP A 46 15.04 12.92 23.30
CA ASP A 46 14.12 12.33 24.26
C ASP A 46 12.86 13.21 24.49
N ALA A 47 13.02 14.54 24.46
CA ALA A 47 11.91 15.49 24.57
C ALA A 47 10.80 15.29 23.52
N GLU A 48 11.15 14.83 22.32
CA GLU A 48 10.17 14.54 21.26
C GLU A 48 9.32 13.29 21.53
N PHE A 49 9.61 12.55 22.61
CA PHE A 49 8.93 11.29 22.96
C PHE A 49 8.31 11.29 24.36
N GLU A 50 8.35 12.40 25.09
CA GLU A 50 7.86 12.50 26.48
C GLU A 50 6.37 12.15 26.61
N ASP A 51 5.55 12.54 25.62
CA ASP A 51 4.11 12.25 25.58
C ASP A 51 3.79 10.75 25.55
N LEU A 52 4.75 9.92 25.13
CA LEU A 52 4.60 8.46 25.16
C LEU A 52 4.65 7.91 26.61
N PHE A 53 5.13 8.70 27.57
CA PHE A 53 5.39 8.29 28.95
C PHE A 53 4.75 9.28 29.94
N PRO A 54 3.41 9.38 29.97
CA PRO A 54 2.73 10.40 30.77
C PRO A 54 2.84 10.17 32.29
N SER A 55 3.32 9.00 32.72
CA SER A 55 3.53 8.70 34.15
C SER A 55 4.96 8.99 34.57
N GLY A 56 5.13 9.70 35.66
CA GLY A 56 6.43 9.87 36.33
C GLY A 56 6.78 8.73 37.31
N LYS A 57 5.96 7.65 37.37
CA LYS A 57 6.14 6.51 38.28
C LYS A 57 6.26 5.22 37.48
N GLY A 58 7.05 4.28 37.97
CA GLY A 58 7.22 2.97 37.37
C GLY A 58 8.67 2.68 36.98
N ARG A 59 8.90 1.49 36.41
CA ARG A 59 10.23 1.08 35.92
C ARG A 59 10.60 1.92 34.70
N PRO A 60 11.83 2.48 34.63
CA PRO A 60 12.30 3.17 33.42
C PRO A 60 12.22 2.30 32.17
N SER A 61 11.69 2.86 31.08
CA SER A 61 11.72 2.22 29.77
C SER A 61 13.12 2.34 29.16
N MET A 62 13.31 1.72 27.98
CA MET A 62 14.47 2.02 27.14
C MET A 62 14.44 3.50 26.71
N PRO A 63 15.59 4.21 26.63
CA PRO A 63 15.67 5.57 26.11
C PRO A 63 15.06 5.71 24.73
N ALA A 64 14.44 6.85 24.44
CA ALA A 64 13.73 7.06 23.18
C ALA A 64 14.67 7.09 21.96
N SER A 65 15.82 7.74 22.09
CA SER A 65 16.87 7.79 21.07
C SER A 65 17.36 6.38 20.67
N VAL A 66 17.52 5.49 21.67
CA VAL A 66 17.89 4.08 21.45
C VAL A 66 16.80 3.34 20.70
N MET A 67 15.55 3.43 21.18
CA MET A 67 14.45 2.66 20.58
C MET A 67 14.06 3.17 19.20
N ALA A 68 14.11 4.47 18.95
CA ALA A 68 13.89 5.02 17.60
C ALA A 68 14.97 4.53 16.62
N SER A 69 16.24 4.53 17.04
CA SER A 69 17.37 3.99 16.25
C SER A 69 17.18 2.49 15.96
N ILE A 70 16.77 1.71 16.95
CA ILE A 70 16.47 0.28 16.78
C ILE A 70 15.34 0.06 15.79
N LEU A 71 14.25 0.83 15.85
CA LEU A 71 13.12 0.71 14.93
C LEU A 71 13.49 1.10 13.49
N VAL A 72 14.38 2.07 13.30
CA VAL A 72 14.94 2.41 11.98
C VAL A 72 15.81 1.27 11.47
N LEU A 73 16.76 0.77 12.26
CA LEU A 73 17.60 -0.36 11.89
C LEU A 73 16.78 -1.62 11.63
N GLN A 74 15.78 -1.93 12.46
CA GLN A 74 14.84 -3.03 12.25
C GLN A 74 14.21 -2.95 10.86
N SER A 75 13.70 -1.79 10.50
CA SER A 75 13.03 -1.57 9.21
C SER A 75 13.99 -1.68 8.03
N LEU A 76 15.22 -1.15 8.15
CA LEU A 76 16.27 -1.28 7.13
C LEU A 76 16.73 -2.71 6.94
N HIS A 77 16.87 -3.44 8.06
CA HIS A 77 17.35 -4.82 8.06
C HIS A 77 16.24 -5.84 7.83
N ASP A 78 14.98 -5.43 7.82
CA ASP A 78 13.80 -6.31 7.74
C ASP A 78 13.86 -7.44 8.77
N PHE A 79 14.24 -7.11 9.99
CA PHE A 79 14.30 -8.07 11.07
C PHE A 79 12.92 -8.22 11.74
N SER A 80 12.60 -9.44 12.17
CA SER A 80 11.52 -9.69 13.12
C SER A 80 11.85 -9.08 14.49
N ASP A 81 10.89 -9.01 15.38
CA ASP A 81 11.13 -8.51 16.73
C ASP A 81 12.17 -9.35 17.49
N ARG A 82 12.17 -10.67 17.29
CA ARG A 82 13.14 -11.58 17.90
C ARG A 82 14.54 -11.37 17.32
N GLU A 83 14.67 -11.32 15.99
CA GLU A 83 15.96 -11.05 15.33
C GLU A 83 16.50 -9.67 15.73
N THR A 84 15.62 -8.66 15.90
CA THR A 84 16.03 -7.33 16.36
C THR A 84 16.55 -7.34 17.79
N ALA A 85 15.86 -8.01 18.70
CA ALA A 85 16.30 -8.15 20.09
C ALA A 85 17.61 -8.93 20.19
N GLU A 86 17.79 -9.95 19.37
CA GLU A 86 19.03 -10.72 19.28
C GLU A 86 20.18 -9.86 18.70
N ALA A 87 19.93 -9.12 17.61
CA ALA A 87 20.93 -8.22 17.04
C ALA A 87 21.34 -7.12 18.03
N ALA A 88 20.40 -6.51 18.76
CA ALA A 88 20.70 -5.54 19.79
C ALA A 88 21.57 -6.13 20.93
N ARG A 89 21.39 -7.41 21.23
CA ARG A 89 22.16 -8.12 22.27
C ARG A 89 23.54 -8.55 21.81
N CYS A 90 23.67 -9.08 20.59
CA CYS A 90 24.84 -9.85 20.16
C CYS A 90 25.64 -9.21 19.03
N ASP A 91 25.08 -8.26 18.25
CA ASP A 91 25.77 -7.59 17.15
C ASP A 91 26.49 -6.34 17.66
N LEU A 92 27.81 -6.32 17.61
CA LEU A 92 28.64 -5.20 18.06
C LEU A 92 28.26 -3.89 17.36
N ARG A 93 27.91 -3.93 16.08
CA ARG A 93 27.49 -2.75 15.32
C ARG A 93 26.22 -2.11 15.90
N TRP A 94 25.27 -2.96 16.33
CA TRP A 94 24.03 -2.51 16.98
C TRP A 94 24.30 -1.90 18.34
N LYS A 95 25.19 -2.52 19.13
CA LYS A 95 25.59 -1.96 20.44
C LYS A 95 26.25 -0.60 20.28
N VAL A 96 27.16 -0.46 19.31
CA VAL A 96 27.82 0.83 19.00
C VAL A 96 26.78 1.87 18.57
N ALA A 97 25.91 1.54 17.61
CA ALA A 97 24.89 2.46 17.09
C ALA A 97 23.89 2.95 18.15
N THR A 98 23.58 2.11 19.13
CA THR A 98 22.56 2.38 20.16
C THR A 98 23.18 2.85 21.48
N GLY A 99 24.49 2.89 21.60
CA GLY A 99 25.20 3.26 22.83
C GLY A 99 24.99 2.26 23.98
N MET A 100 24.68 1.01 23.69
CA MET A 100 24.57 -0.06 24.69
C MET A 100 25.96 -0.51 25.14
N ALA A 101 26.10 -0.90 26.41
CA ALA A 101 27.31 -1.53 26.90
C ALA A 101 27.55 -2.89 26.22
N LEU A 102 28.80 -3.36 26.18
CA LEU A 102 29.13 -4.65 25.56
C LEU A 102 28.43 -5.82 26.23
N ASP A 103 28.28 -5.79 27.56
CA ASP A 103 27.64 -6.80 28.39
C ASP A 103 26.13 -6.58 28.56
N ASP A 104 25.57 -5.51 27.97
CA ASP A 104 24.12 -5.22 28.06
C ASP A 104 23.34 -6.40 27.48
N ALA A 105 22.47 -6.98 28.30
CA ALA A 105 21.64 -8.12 27.93
C ALA A 105 20.54 -7.80 26.91
N GLY A 106 20.40 -6.53 26.54
CA GLY A 106 19.39 -6.06 25.61
C GLY A 106 17.99 -6.01 26.23
N PHE A 107 16.98 -6.28 25.44
CA PHE A 107 15.59 -6.19 25.83
C PHE A 107 14.79 -7.38 25.25
N ASP A 108 13.62 -7.66 25.84
CA ASP A 108 12.69 -8.65 25.31
C ASP A 108 11.99 -8.13 24.04
N ALA A 109 11.76 -9.02 23.07
CA ALA A 109 11.12 -8.68 21.80
C ALA A 109 9.74 -8.00 21.96
N SER A 110 9.03 -8.26 23.06
CA SER A 110 7.75 -7.59 23.38
C SER A 110 7.89 -6.08 23.60
N THR A 111 9.08 -5.60 23.99
CA THR A 111 9.38 -4.18 24.14
C THR A 111 9.15 -3.41 22.81
N LEU A 112 9.51 -4.01 21.68
CA LEU A 112 9.26 -3.41 20.35
C LEU A 112 7.76 -3.31 20.05
N VAL A 113 6.98 -4.33 20.41
CA VAL A 113 5.52 -4.31 20.27
C VAL A 113 4.92 -3.19 21.11
N TYR A 114 5.40 -3.07 22.34
CA TYR A 114 4.96 -2.06 23.28
C TYR A 114 5.24 -0.63 22.77
N TRP A 115 6.46 -0.35 22.31
CA TRP A 115 6.83 0.93 21.75
C TRP A 115 6.01 1.30 20.50
N ARG A 116 5.83 0.35 19.57
CA ARG A 116 4.99 0.58 18.39
C ARG A 116 3.52 0.86 18.74
N ARG A 117 2.98 0.22 19.80
CA ARG A 117 1.62 0.51 20.29
C ARG A 117 1.51 1.92 20.85
N ARG A 118 2.51 2.38 21.60
CA ARG A 118 2.54 3.74 22.13
C ARG A 118 2.64 4.77 20.99
N LEU A 119 3.56 4.60 20.09
CA LEU A 119 3.66 5.45 18.89
C LEU A 119 2.32 5.52 18.14
N ALA A 120 1.69 4.38 17.88
CA ALA A 120 0.41 4.33 17.15
C ALA A 120 -0.77 5.01 17.87
N LYS A 121 -0.71 5.16 19.21
CA LYS A 121 -1.74 5.82 20.03
C LYS A 121 -1.45 7.31 20.25
N SER A 122 -0.24 7.77 19.97
CA SER A 122 0.14 9.17 20.16
C SER A 122 -0.43 10.07 19.06
N GLU A 123 -0.46 11.37 19.31
CA GLU A 123 -0.85 12.37 18.30
C GLU A 123 0.15 12.44 17.14
N ARG A 124 1.40 12.00 17.34
CA ARG A 124 2.47 11.99 16.33
C ARG A 124 2.98 10.57 16.07
N PRO A 125 2.19 9.67 15.46
CA PRO A 125 2.56 8.26 15.29
C PRO A 125 3.76 8.04 14.34
N HIS A 126 4.07 9.02 13.50
CA HIS A 126 5.13 8.98 12.49
C HIS A 126 6.34 9.85 12.83
N ARG A 127 6.50 10.29 14.09
CA ARG A 127 7.57 11.21 14.54
C ARG A 127 8.99 10.79 14.16
N ILE A 128 9.28 9.49 14.04
CA ILE A 128 10.57 8.99 13.54
C ILE A 128 10.78 9.41 12.07
N ASN A 129 9.74 9.34 11.24
CA ASN A 129 9.80 9.81 9.86
C ASN A 129 9.86 11.34 9.80
N ASP A 130 9.10 12.01 10.66
CA ASP A 130 9.09 13.48 10.75
C ASP A 130 10.48 14.02 11.10
N ALA A 131 11.20 13.35 12.01
CA ALA A 131 12.59 13.70 12.33
C ALA A 131 13.49 13.60 11.09
N VAL A 132 13.36 12.55 10.29
CA VAL A 132 14.14 12.40 9.04
C VAL A 132 13.72 13.40 7.98
N LYS A 133 12.42 13.74 7.87
CA LYS A 133 11.94 14.81 6.99
C LYS A 133 12.54 16.16 7.37
N ASN A 134 12.61 16.49 8.66
CA ASN A 134 13.28 17.68 9.15
C ASN A 134 14.78 17.71 8.78
N VAL A 135 15.48 16.58 8.84
CA VAL A 135 16.87 16.47 8.36
C VAL A 135 16.95 16.78 6.86
N ILE A 136 16.06 16.23 6.05
CA ILE A 136 15.99 16.49 4.60
C ILE A 136 15.81 17.99 4.34
N GLU A 137 14.90 18.64 5.06
CA GLU A 137 14.62 20.08 4.95
C GLU A 137 15.87 20.91 5.32
N GLN A 138 16.50 20.64 6.46
CA GLN A 138 17.69 21.36 6.92
C GLN A 138 18.86 21.23 5.95
N THR A 139 19.10 20.06 5.39
CA THR A 139 20.16 19.85 4.41
C THR A 139 19.91 20.60 3.09
N GLY A 140 18.68 20.99 2.82
CA GLY A 140 18.30 21.63 1.55
C GLY A 140 18.50 20.76 0.32
N ILE A 141 18.63 19.44 0.45
CA ILE A 141 18.91 18.52 -0.67
C ILE A 141 17.81 18.56 -1.75
N LEU A 142 16.59 18.91 -1.39
CA LEU A 142 15.46 19.06 -2.31
C LEU A 142 15.28 20.51 -2.82
N ARG A 143 16.07 21.48 -2.36
CA ARG A 143 15.92 22.87 -2.75
C ARG A 143 16.08 23.05 -4.27
N GLY A 144 15.05 23.64 -4.91
CA GLY A 144 15.01 23.83 -6.37
C GLY A 144 14.79 22.56 -7.19
N ARG A 145 14.58 21.39 -6.54
CA ARG A 145 14.32 20.11 -7.23
C ARG A 145 12.82 19.85 -7.34
N ARG A 146 12.27 20.22 -8.50
CA ARG A 146 10.84 20.14 -8.80
C ARG A 146 10.47 18.92 -9.66
N LYS A 147 11.10 17.78 -9.41
CA LYS A 147 10.79 16.52 -10.11
C LYS A 147 10.30 15.49 -9.10
N ARG A 148 9.19 14.82 -9.42
CA ARG A 148 8.65 13.72 -8.63
C ARG A 148 8.38 12.51 -9.52
N ALA A 149 8.98 11.40 -9.22
CA ALA A 149 8.70 10.14 -9.88
C ALA A 149 7.86 9.25 -8.97
N VAL A 150 6.74 8.76 -9.50
CA VAL A 150 5.80 7.90 -8.77
C VAL A 150 5.84 6.47 -9.28
N ASP A 151 5.74 5.54 -8.36
CA ASP A 151 5.60 4.12 -8.66
C ASP A 151 4.95 3.37 -7.51
N SER A 152 4.51 2.14 -7.78
CA SER A 152 3.94 1.25 -6.78
C SER A 152 4.42 -0.19 -6.92
N THR A 153 4.35 -0.92 -5.82
CA THR A 153 4.65 -2.35 -5.81
C THR A 153 3.74 -3.11 -4.86
N ILE A 154 3.51 -4.38 -5.16
CA ILE A 154 2.77 -5.26 -4.26
C ILE A 154 3.75 -5.91 -3.29
N LEU A 155 3.47 -5.71 -2.01
CA LEU A 155 4.12 -6.40 -0.89
C LEU A 155 3.22 -7.55 -0.44
N ALA A 156 3.77 -8.76 -0.41
CA ALA A 156 3.03 -9.93 0.01
C ALA A 156 2.66 -9.83 1.51
N ASP A 157 1.46 -10.24 1.85
CA ASP A 157 0.97 -10.31 3.23
C ASP A 157 1.60 -11.47 4.04
N ALA A 158 1.32 -11.48 5.34
CA ALA A 158 1.84 -12.49 6.26
C ALA A 158 0.94 -13.71 6.42
N VAL A 159 -0.25 -13.71 5.79
CA VAL A 159 -1.27 -14.74 6.02
C VAL A 159 -1.45 -15.65 4.80
N ALA A 160 -2.01 -16.81 5.03
CA ALA A 160 -2.40 -17.71 3.96
C ALA A 160 -3.77 -17.30 3.39
N THR A 161 -3.91 -17.40 2.07
CA THR A 161 -5.19 -17.27 1.39
C THR A 161 -6.13 -18.40 1.86
N GLN A 162 -7.37 -18.04 2.14
CA GLN A 162 -8.42 -18.96 2.54
C GLN A 162 -9.40 -19.20 1.38
N ASP A 163 -9.87 -20.43 1.23
CA ASP A 163 -11.00 -20.73 0.36
C ASP A 163 -12.33 -20.28 0.99
N THR A 164 -13.40 -20.23 0.19
CA THR A 164 -14.72 -19.72 0.59
C THR A 164 -15.30 -20.45 1.79
N VAL A 165 -15.18 -21.78 1.85
CA VAL A 165 -15.66 -22.60 2.98
C VAL A 165 -14.93 -22.21 4.28
N THR A 166 -13.59 -22.13 4.21
CA THR A 166 -12.77 -21.70 5.37
C THR A 166 -13.08 -20.28 5.81
N GLN A 167 -13.32 -19.38 4.87
CA GLN A 167 -13.68 -17.98 5.18
C GLN A 167 -15.03 -17.90 5.91
N LEU A 168 -16.08 -18.57 5.41
CA LEU A 168 -17.40 -18.57 6.02
C LEU A 168 -17.36 -19.15 7.44
N ILE A 169 -16.77 -20.34 7.63
CA ILE A 169 -16.64 -20.96 8.95
C ILE A 169 -15.86 -20.06 9.92
N SER A 170 -14.75 -19.49 9.45
CA SER A 170 -13.90 -18.62 10.29
C SER A 170 -14.60 -17.32 10.66
N ALA A 171 -15.41 -16.75 9.77
CA ALA A 171 -16.16 -15.52 10.02
C ALA A 171 -17.31 -15.74 11.01
N ILE A 172 -18.08 -16.83 10.86
CA ILE A 172 -19.14 -17.18 11.82
C ILE A 172 -18.53 -17.41 13.22
N ARG A 173 -17.43 -18.15 13.31
CA ARG A 173 -16.69 -18.32 14.58
C ARG A 173 -16.18 -17.01 15.16
N ARG A 174 -15.76 -16.07 14.32
CA ARG A 174 -15.34 -14.73 14.76
C ARG A 174 -16.51 -13.98 15.39
N VAL A 175 -17.68 -13.99 14.78
CA VAL A 175 -18.88 -13.38 15.34
C VAL A 175 -19.20 -13.99 16.71
N GLY A 176 -19.16 -15.32 16.84
CA GLY A 176 -19.40 -15.99 18.13
C GLY A 176 -18.41 -15.60 19.24
N ARG A 177 -17.19 -15.20 18.88
CA ARG A 177 -16.19 -14.76 19.86
C ARG A 177 -16.23 -13.26 20.18
N GLN A 178 -16.61 -12.41 19.20
CA GLN A 178 -16.51 -10.96 19.33
C GLN A 178 -17.81 -10.27 19.67
N VAL A 179 -18.95 -10.93 19.40
CA VAL A 179 -20.27 -10.39 19.70
C VAL A 179 -20.80 -11.06 20.97
N PRO A 180 -21.05 -10.32 22.06
CA PRO A 180 -21.60 -10.89 23.28
C PRO A 180 -22.92 -11.64 23.04
N GLY A 181 -23.02 -12.87 23.52
CA GLY A 181 -24.22 -13.69 23.36
C GLY A 181 -24.39 -14.38 21.99
N ALA A 182 -23.63 -14.00 20.96
CA ALA A 182 -23.80 -14.55 19.62
C ALA A 182 -23.49 -16.06 19.52
N ALA A 183 -22.64 -16.60 20.39
CA ALA A 183 -22.37 -18.05 20.40
C ALA A 183 -23.63 -18.88 20.64
N VAL A 184 -24.53 -18.40 21.53
CA VAL A 184 -25.83 -19.05 21.79
C VAL A 184 -26.76 -18.92 20.60
N GLN A 185 -26.80 -17.75 19.96
CA GLN A 185 -27.61 -17.51 18.76
C GLN A 185 -27.11 -18.38 17.59
N ILE A 186 -25.81 -18.47 17.37
CA ILE A 186 -25.21 -19.34 16.34
C ILE A 186 -25.64 -20.79 16.57
N ALA A 187 -25.56 -21.28 17.80
CA ALA A 187 -25.99 -22.65 18.13
C ALA A 187 -27.51 -22.88 17.90
N ALA A 188 -28.33 -21.83 18.01
CA ALA A 188 -29.78 -21.90 17.81
C ALA A 188 -30.21 -21.83 16.34
N VAL A 189 -29.50 -21.00 15.52
CA VAL A 189 -29.94 -20.71 14.13
C VAL A 189 -29.16 -21.43 13.05
N CYS A 190 -27.92 -21.87 13.34
CA CYS A 190 -27.07 -22.53 12.37
C CYS A 190 -27.29 -24.06 12.38
N THR A 191 -27.45 -24.62 11.20
CA THR A 191 -27.68 -26.07 11.00
C THR A 191 -26.69 -26.73 10.05
N GLY A 192 -25.89 -25.92 9.31
CA GLY A 192 -25.02 -26.41 8.26
C GLY A 192 -23.68 -26.94 8.77
N HIS A 193 -23.23 -26.50 9.96
CA HIS A 193 -21.97 -26.92 10.55
C HIS A 193 -21.94 -26.69 12.06
N ASP A 194 -21.21 -27.56 12.78
CA ASP A 194 -20.90 -27.33 14.20
C ASP A 194 -19.70 -26.37 14.33
N TYR A 195 -19.98 -25.11 14.60
CA TYR A 195 -18.98 -24.06 14.74
C TYR A 195 -18.13 -24.18 16.04
N GLY A 196 -18.47 -25.07 16.94
CA GLY A 196 -17.67 -25.44 18.09
C GLY A 196 -16.48 -26.37 17.73
N GLN A 197 -16.62 -27.14 16.65
CA GLN A 197 -15.60 -28.09 16.21
C GLN A 197 -14.51 -27.40 15.36
N PRO A 198 -13.21 -27.74 15.54
CA PRO A 198 -12.14 -27.21 14.70
C PRO A 198 -12.15 -27.81 13.29
N GLY A 199 -11.56 -27.08 12.33
CA GLY A 199 -11.37 -27.57 10.96
C GLY A 199 -12.58 -27.40 10.04
N LYS A 200 -12.51 -28.08 8.91
CA LYS A 200 -13.57 -28.16 7.90
C LYS A 200 -14.43 -29.39 8.13
N PRO A 201 -15.70 -29.37 7.66
CA PRO A 201 -16.55 -30.55 7.65
C PRO A 201 -15.92 -31.70 6.85
N SER A 202 -16.20 -32.93 7.26
CA SER A 202 -15.84 -34.14 6.52
C SER A 202 -16.90 -34.38 5.44
N ILE A 203 -16.55 -34.08 4.20
CA ILE A 203 -17.38 -34.36 3.01
C ILE A 203 -16.52 -35.02 1.95
N ASP A 204 -17.12 -35.55 0.92
CA ASP A 204 -16.40 -35.91 -0.30
C ASP A 204 -16.01 -34.63 -1.06
N TRP A 205 -14.73 -34.24 -0.95
CA TRP A 205 -14.21 -33.03 -1.57
C TRP A 205 -14.04 -33.14 -3.09
N GLU A 206 -14.12 -34.33 -3.66
CA GLU A 206 -14.08 -34.55 -5.10
C GLU A 206 -15.48 -34.48 -5.73
N ASP A 207 -16.54 -34.63 -4.93
CA ASP A 207 -17.92 -34.49 -5.40
C ASP A 207 -18.35 -33.00 -5.42
N PRO A 208 -18.62 -32.42 -6.62
CA PRO A 208 -19.12 -31.04 -6.74
C PRO A 208 -20.47 -30.83 -6.04
N GLY A 209 -21.35 -31.85 -6.02
CA GLY A 209 -22.65 -31.76 -5.37
C GLY A 209 -22.53 -31.62 -3.85
N ALA A 210 -21.62 -32.38 -3.22
CA ALA A 210 -21.33 -32.26 -1.80
C ALA A 210 -20.73 -30.89 -1.45
N LYS A 211 -19.88 -30.34 -2.30
CA LYS A 211 -19.35 -28.97 -2.13
C LYS A 211 -20.43 -27.91 -2.21
N ASP A 212 -21.28 -27.97 -3.21
CA ASP A 212 -22.37 -26.99 -3.40
C ASP A 212 -23.40 -27.08 -2.27
N ALA A 213 -23.70 -28.29 -1.78
CA ALA A 213 -24.54 -28.47 -0.61
C ALA A 213 -23.96 -27.85 0.65
N LEU A 214 -22.65 -28.07 0.89
CA LEU A 214 -21.95 -27.44 2.02
C LEU A 214 -21.91 -25.93 1.90
N VAL A 215 -21.58 -25.38 0.72
CA VAL A 215 -21.56 -23.93 0.48
C VAL A 215 -22.96 -23.34 0.73
N SER A 216 -24.01 -23.96 0.23
CA SER A 216 -25.40 -23.55 0.50
C SER A 216 -25.72 -23.50 1.99
N ALA A 217 -25.34 -24.55 2.72
CA ALA A 217 -25.57 -24.64 4.16
C ALA A 217 -24.82 -23.52 4.92
N LEU A 218 -23.53 -23.28 4.60
CA LEU A 218 -22.72 -22.24 5.26
C LEU A 218 -23.18 -20.81 4.93
N VAL A 219 -23.64 -20.56 3.70
CA VAL A 219 -24.20 -19.26 3.31
C VAL A 219 -25.52 -19.00 4.02
N ASN A 220 -26.37 -20.01 4.12
CA ASN A 220 -27.64 -19.90 4.85
C ASN A 220 -27.42 -19.67 6.35
N ASP A 221 -26.45 -20.37 6.96
CA ASP A 221 -26.04 -20.13 8.35
C ASP A 221 -25.51 -18.69 8.52
N ALA A 222 -24.65 -18.22 7.62
CA ALA A 222 -24.12 -16.85 7.66
C ALA A 222 -25.23 -15.80 7.59
N ASN A 223 -26.18 -15.98 6.66
CA ASN A 223 -27.34 -15.08 6.52
C ASN A 223 -28.25 -15.13 7.75
N ALA A 224 -28.50 -16.32 8.33
CA ALA A 224 -29.27 -16.47 9.56
C ALA A 224 -28.61 -15.74 10.74
N VAL A 225 -27.29 -15.85 10.90
CA VAL A 225 -26.55 -15.13 11.95
C VAL A 225 -26.61 -13.63 11.74
N VAL A 226 -26.42 -13.14 10.52
CA VAL A 226 -26.53 -11.70 10.20
C VAL A 226 -27.95 -11.18 10.49
N ALA A 227 -28.98 -11.93 10.10
CA ALA A 227 -30.39 -11.58 10.37
C ALA A 227 -30.69 -11.56 11.89
N ALA A 228 -30.21 -12.56 12.64
CA ALA A 228 -30.41 -12.62 14.10
C ALA A 228 -29.72 -11.47 14.87
N LEU A 229 -28.74 -10.80 14.26
CA LEU A 229 -28.00 -9.68 14.85
C LEU A 229 -28.37 -8.33 14.22
N ALA A 230 -29.39 -8.26 13.35
CA ALA A 230 -29.72 -7.04 12.59
C ALA A 230 -30.10 -5.85 13.47
N ASP A 231 -30.77 -6.10 14.59
CA ASP A 231 -31.24 -5.08 15.54
C ASP A 231 -30.26 -4.86 16.71
N ALA A 232 -29.10 -5.52 16.71
CA ALA A 232 -28.11 -5.39 17.77
C ALA A 232 -27.30 -4.11 17.61
N GLU A 233 -27.19 -3.30 18.66
CA GLU A 233 -26.28 -2.16 18.70
C GLU A 233 -24.85 -2.68 18.87
N LEU A 234 -24.09 -2.70 17.79
CA LEU A 234 -22.73 -3.23 17.73
C LEU A 234 -21.73 -2.14 17.42
N GLU A 235 -20.59 -2.17 18.13
CA GLU A 235 -19.50 -1.24 17.93
C GLU A 235 -18.15 -1.97 17.77
N GLY A 236 -17.15 -1.28 17.21
CA GLY A 236 -15.77 -1.74 17.15
C GLY A 236 -15.61 -3.12 16.50
N ASP A 237 -14.94 -4.04 17.20
CA ASP A 237 -14.63 -5.38 16.70
C ASP A 237 -15.88 -6.25 16.46
N ALA A 238 -16.93 -6.04 17.25
CA ALA A 238 -18.20 -6.76 17.10
C ALA A 238 -18.91 -6.36 15.80
N GLN A 239 -19.07 -5.06 15.56
CA GLN A 239 -19.63 -4.52 14.33
C GLN A 239 -18.84 -4.97 13.11
N PHE A 240 -17.50 -4.89 13.19
CA PHE A 240 -16.62 -5.34 12.12
C PHE A 240 -16.78 -6.83 11.81
N ALA A 241 -16.93 -7.69 12.84
CA ALA A 241 -17.08 -9.12 12.63
C ALA A 241 -18.36 -9.47 11.86
N VAL A 242 -19.49 -8.82 12.20
CA VAL A 242 -20.79 -9.03 11.51
C VAL A 242 -20.73 -8.48 10.09
N ALA A 243 -20.17 -7.29 9.88
CA ALA A 243 -20.01 -6.71 8.55
C ALA A 243 -19.11 -7.58 7.64
N LEU A 244 -18.03 -8.13 8.19
CA LEU A 244 -17.16 -9.07 7.46
C LEU A 244 -17.91 -10.36 7.09
N LEU A 245 -18.71 -10.92 8.01
CA LEU A 245 -19.52 -12.11 7.72
C LEU A 245 -20.52 -11.84 6.60
N ALA A 246 -21.24 -10.73 6.65
CA ALA A 246 -22.19 -10.31 5.61
C ALA A 246 -21.50 -10.16 4.24
N LEU A 247 -20.31 -9.55 4.21
CA LEU A 247 -19.52 -9.43 2.99
C LEU A 247 -19.15 -10.80 2.42
N LEU A 248 -18.64 -11.70 3.25
CA LEU A 248 -18.16 -13.02 2.82
C LEU A 248 -19.29 -13.94 2.39
N ALA A 249 -20.49 -13.77 2.94
CA ALA A 249 -21.68 -14.52 2.54
C ALA A 249 -22.10 -14.25 1.07
N GLY A 250 -21.71 -13.09 0.51
CA GLY A 250 -21.99 -12.72 -0.88
C GLY A 250 -20.78 -12.59 -1.81
N GLN A 251 -19.56 -12.70 -1.28
CA GLN A 251 -18.36 -12.34 -2.04
C GLN A 251 -18.03 -13.30 -3.20
N ASP A 252 -18.02 -14.61 -2.94
CA ASP A 252 -17.56 -15.64 -3.88
C ASP A 252 -18.66 -16.68 -4.13
N VAL A 253 -19.92 -16.30 -3.95
CA VAL A 253 -21.07 -17.19 -4.12
C VAL A 253 -22.07 -16.58 -5.11
N GLU A 254 -22.77 -17.45 -5.82
CA GLU A 254 -23.86 -17.10 -6.72
C GLU A 254 -24.98 -18.12 -6.56
N PRO A 255 -26.26 -17.80 -6.89
CA PRO A 255 -27.32 -18.79 -6.89
C PRO A 255 -26.93 -20.02 -7.69
N ALA A 256 -27.31 -21.20 -7.20
CA ALA A 256 -27.12 -22.46 -7.92
C ALA A 256 -27.87 -22.47 -9.24
N GLU A 257 -27.51 -23.36 -10.14
CA GLU A 257 -28.17 -23.46 -11.43
C GLU A 257 -29.67 -23.76 -11.28
N GLY A 258 -30.51 -22.95 -11.93
CA GLY A 258 -31.95 -23.02 -11.78
C GLY A 258 -32.51 -22.46 -10.48
N SER A 259 -31.72 -21.67 -9.74
CA SER A 259 -32.12 -20.95 -8.54
C SER A 259 -31.90 -19.45 -8.70
N ASP A 260 -32.68 -18.64 -7.97
CA ASP A 260 -32.42 -17.20 -7.77
C ASP A 260 -31.84 -16.89 -6.38
N GLY A 261 -31.58 -17.94 -5.58
CA GLY A 261 -31.02 -17.85 -4.22
C GLY A 261 -32.10 -17.77 -3.12
N THR A 262 -33.36 -17.52 -3.45
CA THR A 262 -34.46 -17.45 -2.46
C THR A 262 -34.80 -18.81 -1.85
N ASP A 263 -34.47 -19.87 -2.56
CA ASP A 263 -34.61 -21.27 -2.12
C ASP A 263 -33.41 -21.77 -1.29
N GLY A 264 -32.45 -20.89 -0.99
CA GLY A 264 -31.27 -21.21 -0.18
C GLY A 264 -30.22 -22.06 -0.90
N ARG A 265 -30.32 -22.23 -2.22
CA ARG A 265 -29.33 -22.98 -3.01
C ARG A 265 -28.25 -22.06 -3.59
N TRP A 266 -27.02 -22.28 -3.18
CA TRP A 266 -25.86 -21.48 -3.54
C TRP A 266 -24.72 -22.36 -4.11
N ARG A 267 -23.88 -21.78 -4.93
CA ARG A 267 -22.63 -22.39 -5.38
C ARG A 267 -21.48 -21.37 -5.37
N ILE A 268 -20.25 -21.85 -5.46
CA ILE A 268 -19.08 -20.98 -5.63
C ILE A 268 -19.20 -20.26 -6.98
N ALA A 269 -19.04 -18.93 -6.97
CA ALA A 269 -19.13 -18.11 -8.16
C ALA A 269 -18.02 -18.47 -9.17
N ARG A 270 -18.37 -18.45 -10.46
CA ARG A 270 -17.40 -18.73 -11.54
C ARG A 270 -16.38 -17.59 -11.73
N LYS A 271 -16.68 -16.39 -11.25
CA LYS A 271 -15.82 -15.22 -11.34
C LYS A 271 -15.38 -14.78 -9.94
N VAL A 272 -14.12 -14.40 -9.83
CA VAL A 272 -13.60 -13.82 -8.59
C VAL A 272 -14.19 -12.43 -8.40
N ALA A 273 -14.71 -12.16 -7.20
CA ALA A 273 -15.25 -10.84 -6.85
C ALA A 273 -14.15 -9.76 -6.98
N PRO A 274 -14.48 -8.57 -7.50
CA PRO A 274 -13.60 -7.42 -7.41
C PRO A 274 -13.33 -7.11 -5.93
N ASP A 275 -12.11 -6.69 -5.61
CA ASP A 275 -11.72 -6.35 -4.23
C ASP A 275 -11.93 -7.50 -3.21
N ARG A 276 -11.71 -8.73 -3.65
CA ARG A 276 -11.91 -9.95 -2.85
C ARG A 276 -11.08 -9.94 -1.57
N VAL A 277 -11.71 -10.15 -0.42
CA VAL A 277 -11.04 -10.49 0.85
C VAL A 277 -10.43 -11.87 0.72
N VAL A 278 -9.14 -12.00 0.94
CA VAL A 278 -8.40 -13.27 0.74
C VAL A 278 -8.26 -14.10 2.03
N SER A 279 -8.43 -13.45 3.18
CA SER A 279 -8.33 -14.11 4.49
C SER A 279 -9.11 -13.37 5.57
N THR A 280 -9.83 -14.10 6.42
CA THR A 280 -10.45 -13.53 7.62
C THR A 280 -9.45 -13.14 8.68
N VAL A 281 -8.21 -13.65 8.61
CA VAL A 281 -7.12 -13.35 9.56
C VAL A 281 -6.55 -11.95 9.30
N ASP A 282 -6.48 -11.55 8.04
CA ASP A 282 -6.09 -10.22 7.60
C ASP A 282 -7.08 -9.72 6.51
N PRO A 283 -8.22 -9.17 6.93
CA PRO A 283 -9.28 -8.74 6.00
C PRO A 283 -8.92 -7.53 5.13
N ASP A 284 -7.79 -6.87 5.37
CA ASP A 284 -7.31 -5.77 4.54
C ASP A 284 -6.44 -6.24 3.36
N ALA A 285 -5.85 -7.42 3.45
CA ALA A 285 -5.09 -8.01 2.34
C ALA A 285 -6.01 -8.32 1.16
N ARG A 286 -5.55 -8.04 -0.06
CA ARG A 286 -6.31 -8.21 -1.28
C ARG A 286 -5.56 -8.99 -2.33
N HIS A 287 -6.32 -9.73 -3.12
CA HIS A 287 -5.83 -10.35 -4.34
C HIS A 287 -5.59 -9.31 -5.42
N THR A 288 -4.44 -9.38 -6.07
CA THR A 288 -4.14 -8.55 -7.24
C THR A 288 -3.53 -9.37 -8.35
N ARG A 289 -3.79 -8.98 -9.59
CA ARG A 289 -3.32 -9.67 -10.78
C ARG A 289 -2.75 -8.66 -11.77
N LYS A 290 -1.43 -8.71 -11.96
CA LYS A 290 -0.75 -7.92 -12.99
C LYS A 290 -0.75 -8.63 -14.36
N SER A 291 -0.61 -9.96 -14.34
CA SER A 291 -0.74 -10.86 -15.49
C SER A 291 -1.33 -12.19 -15.04
N PRO A 292 -1.72 -13.11 -15.95
CA PRO A 292 -2.18 -14.46 -15.58
C PRO A 292 -1.21 -15.20 -14.66
N GLU A 293 0.08 -15.02 -14.86
CA GLU A 293 1.17 -15.68 -14.13
C GLU A 293 1.60 -14.90 -12.88
N ASN A 294 1.30 -13.60 -12.81
CA ASN A 294 1.76 -12.72 -11.73
C ASN A 294 0.59 -12.31 -10.82
N ARG A 295 0.13 -13.30 -10.05
CA ARG A 295 -0.90 -13.14 -9.02
C ARG A 295 -0.23 -12.94 -7.67
N ARG A 296 -0.74 -12.05 -6.85
CA ARG A 296 -0.24 -11.78 -5.50
C ARG A 296 -1.35 -11.36 -4.57
N ASP A 297 -1.21 -11.77 -3.33
CA ASP A 297 -2.05 -11.34 -2.22
C ASP A 297 -1.24 -10.42 -1.32
N GLY A 298 -1.84 -9.34 -0.84
CA GLY A 298 -1.18 -8.41 0.07
C GLY A 298 -1.66 -6.98 -0.03
N TYR A 299 -0.69 -6.08 -0.03
CA TYR A 299 -0.87 -4.63 0.03
C TYR A 299 -0.11 -3.96 -1.09
N ARG A 300 -0.54 -2.76 -1.46
CA ARG A 300 0.17 -1.94 -2.44
C ARG A 300 0.91 -0.82 -1.72
N ALA A 301 2.23 -0.80 -1.87
CA ALA A 301 3.07 0.32 -1.43
C ALA A 301 3.24 1.28 -2.61
N HIS A 302 2.90 2.53 -2.39
CA HIS A 302 3.07 3.64 -3.32
C HIS A 302 4.14 4.57 -2.79
N VAL A 303 4.92 5.16 -3.68
CA VAL A 303 5.92 6.16 -3.32
C VAL A 303 5.99 7.26 -4.36
N ALA A 304 6.31 8.47 -3.88
CA ALA A 304 6.85 9.56 -4.67
C ALA A 304 8.31 9.77 -4.25
N ALA A 305 9.20 10.00 -5.20
CA ALA A 305 10.60 10.27 -4.91
C ALA A 305 11.16 11.32 -5.86
N GLU A 306 12.10 12.12 -5.37
CA GLU A 306 12.90 12.98 -6.23
C GLU A 306 13.92 12.11 -7.00
N PRO A 307 13.83 12.07 -8.34
CA PRO A 307 14.54 11.04 -9.11
C PRO A 307 16.06 11.20 -9.18
N GLU A 308 16.61 12.39 -8.98
CA GLU A 308 18.06 12.62 -9.06
C GLU A 308 18.78 12.29 -7.74
N THR A 309 18.11 12.54 -6.62
CA THR A 309 18.65 12.23 -5.29
C THR A 309 18.23 10.84 -4.81
N GLY A 310 17.07 10.36 -5.24
CA GLY A 310 16.44 9.15 -4.73
C GLY A 310 15.79 9.34 -3.35
N ILE A 311 15.63 10.59 -2.88
CA ILE A 311 14.91 10.90 -1.65
C ILE A 311 13.42 10.63 -1.86
N ILE A 312 12.85 9.83 -0.98
CA ILE A 312 11.42 9.54 -0.95
C ILE A 312 10.73 10.73 -0.28
N THR A 313 9.87 11.42 -1.04
CA THR A 313 9.14 12.60 -0.55
C THR A 313 7.81 12.22 0.05
N ASP A 314 7.18 11.18 -0.47
CA ASP A 314 5.91 10.70 0.06
C ASP A 314 5.75 9.16 -0.09
N GLU A 315 4.94 8.57 0.79
CA GLU A 315 4.64 7.15 0.79
C GLU A 315 3.22 6.87 1.29
N ALA A 316 2.64 5.79 0.79
CA ALA A 316 1.37 5.25 1.30
C ALA A 316 1.30 3.74 1.10
N LEU A 317 0.77 3.02 2.09
CA LEU A 317 0.43 1.62 1.93
C LEU A 317 -1.08 1.45 1.98
N THR A 318 -1.62 0.87 0.93
CA THR A 318 -3.06 0.67 0.74
C THR A 318 -3.39 -0.81 0.57
N LYS A 319 -4.68 -1.14 0.57
CA LYS A 319 -5.13 -2.43 0.06
C LYS A 319 -4.66 -2.60 -1.39
N ALA A 320 -4.38 -3.83 -1.82
CA ALA A 320 -3.86 -4.07 -3.18
C ALA A 320 -4.92 -3.91 -4.29
N ALA A 321 -6.19 -3.82 -3.93
CA ALA A 321 -7.34 -3.62 -4.83
C ALA A 321 -8.24 -2.49 -4.33
N GLY A 322 -9.24 -2.11 -5.14
CA GLY A 322 -10.13 -0.98 -4.89
C GLY A 322 -9.73 0.25 -5.71
N THR A 323 -10.72 1.00 -6.19
CA THR A 323 -10.51 2.19 -7.03
C THR A 323 -9.76 3.28 -6.29
N GLU A 324 -10.08 3.48 -5.02
CA GLU A 324 -9.46 4.45 -4.12
C GLU A 324 -8.00 4.11 -3.76
N ASN A 325 -7.59 2.87 -4.01
CA ASN A 325 -6.24 2.34 -3.80
C ASN A 325 -5.43 2.25 -5.11
N SER A 326 -6.00 2.72 -6.23
CA SER A 326 -5.33 2.69 -7.52
C SER A 326 -4.16 3.67 -7.58
N ASP A 327 -3.21 3.39 -8.47
CA ASP A 327 -2.02 4.23 -8.65
C ASP A 327 -2.37 5.71 -8.90
N PRO A 328 -3.34 6.07 -9.78
CA PRO A 328 -3.73 7.46 -9.96
C PRO A 328 -4.40 8.07 -8.73
N ALA A 329 -5.25 7.31 -8.02
CA ALA A 329 -5.96 7.84 -6.85
C ALA A 329 -5.01 8.18 -5.70
N VAL A 330 -3.95 7.38 -5.51
CA VAL A 330 -2.94 7.66 -4.49
C VAL A 330 -2.00 8.78 -4.96
N ALA A 331 -1.66 8.84 -6.25
CA ALA A 331 -0.86 9.94 -6.81
C ALA A 331 -1.54 11.30 -6.64
N HIS A 332 -2.87 11.39 -6.73
CA HIS A 332 -3.62 12.61 -6.38
C HIS A 332 -3.35 13.05 -4.93
N LYS A 333 -3.37 12.12 -3.97
CA LYS A 333 -3.08 12.44 -2.57
C LYS A 333 -1.64 12.91 -2.34
N PHE A 334 -0.71 12.42 -3.15
CA PHE A 334 0.68 12.90 -3.12
C PHE A 334 0.79 14.30 -3.70
N LEU A 335 0.07 14.56 -4.81
CA LEU A 335 0.03 15.87 -5.46
C LEU A 335 -0.43 16.97 -4.48
N ASP A 336 -1.46 16.69 -3.66
CA ASP A 336 -2.00 17.62 -2.67
C ASP A 336 -1.02 17.99 -1.56
N ARG A 337 0.09 17.23 -1.40
CA ARG A 337 1.09 17.39 -0.33
C ARG A 337 2.44 17.89 -0.82
N GLU A 338 2.62 18.01 -2.11
CA GLU A 338 3.86 18.48 -2.73
C GLU A 338 3.75 19.97 -3.10
N ASP A 339 4.91 20.60 -3.28
CA ASP A 339 4.98 21.98 -3.74
C ASP A 339 4.39 22.13 -5.15
N GLU A 340 3.78 23.28 -5.42
CA GLU A 340 3.27 23.63 -6.74
C GLU A 340 4.38 23.64 -7.82
N GLY A 341 4.01 23.30 -9.05
CA GLY A 341 4.91 23.35 -10.20
C GLY A 341 5.92 22.19 -10.28
N CYS A 342 5.68 21.07 -9.60
CA CYS A 342 6.51 19.87 -9.75
C CYS A 342 6.21 19.14 -11.07
N GLU A 343 7.26 18.73 -11.81
CA GLU A 343 7.15 17.78 -12.93
C GLU A 343 6.93 16.35 -12.39
N TRP A 344 5.93 15.65 -12.94
CA TRP A 344 5.57 14.29 -12.49
C TRP A 344 5.92 13.24 -13.51
N TYR A 345 6.60 12.18 -13.07
CA TYR A 345 7.05 11.04 -13.87
C TYR A 345 6.33 9.77 -13.41
N GLY A 346 5.63 9.11 -14.32
CA GLY A 346 4.90 7.87 -14.02
C GLY A 346 4.79 6.96 -15.22
N ASP A 347 4.53 5.67 -14.98
CA ASP A 347 4.21 4.76 -16.09
C ASP A 347 2.78 4.97 -16.60
N SER A 348 2.35 4.12 -17.53
CA SER A 348 1.03 4.25 -18.15
C SER A 348 -0.13 3.98 -17.19
N ALA A 349 0.08 3.39 -16.02
CA ALA A 349 -0.95 3.23 -15.00
C ALA A 349 -1.42 4.59 -14.46
N TYR A 350 -0.49 5.54 -14.33
CA TYR A 350 -0.76 6.92 -13.93
C TYR A 350 -1.33 7.81 -15.04
N GLY A 351 -1.35 7.34 -16.28
CA GLY A 351 -1.78 8.10 -17.47
C GLY A 351 -3.30 8.29 -17.58
N THR A 352 -3.99 8.66 -16.51
CA THR A 352 -5.43 8.95 -16.51
C THR A 352 -5.68 10.43 -16.80
N GLY A 353 -6.84 10.75 -17.39
CA GLY A 353 -7.20 12.13 -17.71
C GLY A 353 -7.33 13.02 -16.49
N ASP A 354 -7.89 12.47 -15.41
CA ASP A 354 -8.09 13.23 -14.17
C ASP A 354 -6.76 13.57 -13.48
N LEU A 355 -5.83 12.60 -13.36
CA LEU A 355 -4.52 12.89 -12.77
C LEU A 355 -3.71 13.89 -13.62
N ARG A 356 -3.79 13.78 -14.97
CA ARG A 356 -3.13 14.77 -15.84
C ARG A 356 -3.71 16.16 -15.67
N ALA A 357 -5.03 16.27 -15.54
CA ALA A 357 -5.68 17.55 -15.27
C ALA A 357 -5.22 18.13 -13.92
N ALA A 358 -5.22 17.31 -12.88
CA ALA A 358 -4.78 17.75 -11.55
C ALA A 358 -3.31 18.21 -11.55
N ILE A 359 -2.41 17.50 -12.24
CA ILE A 359 -1.00 17.93 -12.37
C ILE A 359 -0.92 19.28 -13.09
N HIS A 360 -1.67 19.47 -14.16
CA HIS A 360 -1.71 20.73 -14.89
C HIS A 360 -2.24 21.87 -14.01
N ASP A 361 -3.26 21.60 -13.20
CA ASP A 361 -3.89 22.59 -12.32
C ASP A 361 -2.96 23.06 -11.17
N THR A 362 -1.90 22.32 -10.84
CA THR A 362 -0.84 22.77 -9.91
C THR A 362 0.18 23.72 -10.53
N GLY A 363 0.00 24.12 -11.79
CA GLY A 363 0.98 24.95 -12.51
C GLY A 363 2.24 24.19 -12.93
N ALA A 364 2.20 22.87 -12.96
CA ALA A 364 3.30 22.06 -13.48
C ALA A 364 3.40 22.21 -15.00
N ASP A 365 4.62 22.43 -15.49
CA ASP A 365 4.86 22.59 -16.94
C ASP A 365 4.57 21.29 -17.69
N GLU A 366 4.83 20.13 -17.12
CA GLU A 366 4.71 18.84 -17.80
C GLU A 366 4.36 17.66 -16.88
N ALA A 367 3.42 16.84 -17.35
CA ALA A 367 3.19 15.48 -16.85
C ALA A 367 3.93 14.47 -17.73
N VAL A 368 5.17 14.13 -17.38
CA VAL A 368 6.03 13.17 -18.12
C VAL A 368 5.60 11.74 -17.80
N ILE A 369 4.34 11.45 -18.09
CA ILE A 369 3.69 10.17 -17.84
C ILE A 369 3.43 9.50 -19.18
N LYS A 370 3.89 8.25 -19.30
CA LYS A 370 3.65 7.47 -20.52
C LYS A 370 2.14 7.30 -20.77
N PRO A 371 1.61 7.67 -21.94
CA PRO A 371 0.19 7.46 -22.22
C PRO A 371 -0.16 5.97 -22.26
N LYS A 372 -1.41 5.63 -21.95
CA LYS A 372 -1.91 4.27 -22.11
C LYS A 372 -1.94 3.90 -23.60
N PRO A 373 -1.43 2.72 -23.97
CA PRO A 373 -1.51 2.28 -25.36
C PRO A 373 -2.97 2.10 -25.77
N LEU A 374 -3.29 2.55 -26.99
CA LEU A 374 -4.59 2.34 -27.58
C LEU A 374 -4.68 0.94 -28.19
N HIS A 375 -5.84 0.33 -28.04
CA HIS A 375 -6.14 -0.95 -28.66
C HIS A 375 -7.23 -0.76 -29.70
N ALA A 376 -6.90 -1.09 -30.95
CA ALA A 376 -7.89 -1.20 -32.03
C ALA A 376 -8.69 -2.50 -31.81
N PRO A 377 -10.03 -2.51 -32.03
CA PRO A 377 -10.84 -3.74 -31.95
C PRO A 377 -10.48 -4.78 -33.02
N VAL A 378 -9.83 -4.34 -34.06
CA VAL A 378 -9.27 -5.17 -35.16
C VAL A 378 -7.78 -4.91 -35.20
N ALA A 379 -6.96 -5.94 -35.29
CA ALA A 379 -5.52 -5.80 -35.35
C ALA A 379 -5.11 -4.91 -36.56
N GLY A 380 -4.29 -3.87 -36.31
CA GLY A 380 -3.90 -2.87 -37.30
C GLY A 380 -5.05 -1.99 -37.81
N GLY A 381 -6.19 -2.01 -37.15
CA GLY A 381 -7.35 -1.19 -37.49
C GLY A 381 -7.39 0.14 -36.76
N PHE A 382 -8.53 0.80 -36.80
CA PHE A 382 -8.75 2.12 -36.21
C PHE A 382 -8.88 2.11 -34.70
N THR A 383 -8.14 2.98 -34.06
CA THR A 383 -8.22 3.29 -32.61
C THR A 383 -9.26 4.39 -32.34
N VAL A 384 -9.36 4.86 -31.12
CA VAL A 384 -10.22 6.00 -30.79
C VAL A 384 -9.67 7.31 -31.37
N ASP A 385 -8.36 7.43 -31.58
CA ASP A 385 -7.72 8.65 -32.10
C ASP A 385 -7.92 8.86 -33.61
N ASP A 386 -8.31 7.81 -34.35
CA ASP A 386 -8.70 7.92 -35.75
C ASP A 386 -10.10 8.53 -35.95
N PHE A 387 -10.83 8.81 -34.87
CA PHE A 387 -12.14 9.46 -34.88
C PHE A 387 -11.99 10.91 -34.47
N THR A 388 -12.51 11.82 -35.30
CA THR A 388 -12.53 13.25 -34.98
C THR A 388 -13.62 13.54 -33.94
N VAL A 389 -13.26 14.26 -32.88
CA VAL A 389 -14.21 14.69 -31.84
C VAL A 389 -14.38 16.19 -31.94
N ASP A 390 -15.61 16.63 -32.08
CA ASP A 390 -16.00 18.03 -31.97
C ASP A 390 -16.83 18.20 -30.70
N GLU A 391 -16.18 18.64 -29.64
CA GLU A 391 -16.81 18.86 -28.34
C GLU A 391 -17.82 20.01 -28.38
N HIS A 392 -17.58 21.02 -29.22
CA HIS A 392 -18.47 22.18 -29.34
C HIS A 392 -19.78 21.81 -30.06
N ALA A 393 -19.67 21.05 -31.14
CA ALA A 393 -20.84 20.50 -31.85
C ALA A 393 -21.44 19.26 -31.16
N GLY A 394 -20.77 18.70 -30.17
CA GLY A 394 -21.19 17.48 -29.48
C GLY A 394 -21.22 16.26 -30.40
N THR A 395 -20.25 16.12 -31.30
CA THR A 395 -20.26 15.09 -32.34
C THR A 395 -18.94 14.34 -32.47
N VAL A 396 -19.02 13.10 -33.03
CA VAL A 396 -17.84 12.29 -33.42
C VAL A 396 -17.95 11.92 -34.89
N GLY A 397 -16.91 12.24 -35.66
CA GLY A 397 -16.73 11.82 -37.02
C GLY A 397 -15.91 10.51 -37.11
N CYS A 398 -16.34 9.57 -37.93
CA CYS A 398 -15.58 8.33 -38.16
C CYS A 398 -14.69 8.42 -39.41
N PRO A 399 -13.67 7.55 -39.58
CA PRO A 399 -12.77 7.55 -40.76
C PRO A 399 -13.46 7.39 -42.10
N ALA A 400 -14.72 6.92 -42.14
CA ALA A 400 -15.53 6.83 -43.35
C ALA A 400 -16.39 8.09 -43.61
N GLY A 401 -16.16 9.18 -42.87
CA GLY A 401 -16.86 10.46 -43.05
C GLY A 401 -18.25 10.56 -42.43
N ASN A 402 -18.72 9.54 -41.69
CA ASN A 402 -20.01 9.62 -41.00
C ASN A 402 -19.85 10.30 -39.64
N THR A 403 -20.83 11.14 -39.27
CA THR A 403 -20.86 11.85 -37.98
C THR A 403 -21.99 11.35 -37.11
N ARG A 404 -21.76 11.29 -35.80
CA ARG A 404 -22.77 10.90 -34.79
C ARG A 404 -22.69 11.82 -33.56
N PRO A 405 -23.86 12.14 -32.95
CA PRO A 405 -23.87 12.90 -31.72
C PRO A 405 -23.30 12.09 -30.57
N ILE A 406 -22.70 12.81 -29.62
CA ILE A 406 -22.22 12.27 -28.34
C ILE A 406 -23.44 12.27 -27.38
N SER A 407 -23.75 11.13 -26.77
CA SER A 407 -24.78 11.08 -25.73
C SER A 407 -24.32 11.83 -24.48
N GLU A 408 -25.14 12.75 -23.96
CA GLU A 408 -24.79 13.63 -22.85
C GLU A 408 -24.34 12.85 -21.59
N LYS A 409 -25.17 11.91 -21.13
CA LYS A 409 -24.92 11.19 -19.87
C LYS A 409 -23.76 10.19 -19.96
N ALA A 410 -23.68 9.43 -21.05
CA ALA A 410 -22.71 8.33 -21.17
C ALA A 410 -21.48 8.69 -22.01
N ARG A 411 -21.45 9.87 -22.64
CA ARG A 411 -20.40 10.33 -23.57
C ARG A 411 -20.04 9.28 -24.61
N VAL A 412 -21.05 8.71 -25.26
CA VAL A 412 -20.91 7.64 -26.26
C VAL A 412 -21.46 8.09 -27.61
N ALA A 413 -20.67 7.93 -28.67
CA ALA A 413 -21.12 8.05 -30.05
C ALA A 413 -21.32 6.64 -30.63
N THR A 414 -22.56 6.33 -31.08
CA THR A 414 -22.92 5.02 -31.61
C THR A 414 -23.17 5.10 -33.12
N PHE A 415 -22.35 4.46 -33.91
CA PHE A 415 -22.45 4.45 -35.39
C PHE A 415 -23.46 3.43 -35.93
N GLY A 416 -23.74 2.35 -35.19
CA GLY A 416 -24.86 1.45 -35.41
C GLY A 416 -25.04 0.98 -36.87
N ALA A 417 -26.20 1.27 -37.43
CA ALA A 417 -26.57 0.87 -38.77
C ALA A 417 -25.66 1.43 -39.87
N LEU A 418 -25.02 2.59 -39.64
CA LEU A 418 -24.08 3.17 -40.62
C LEU A 418 -22.87 2.27 -40.90
N CYS A 419 -22.57 1.35 -40.00
CA CYS A 419 -21.48 0.39 -40.18
C CYS A 419 -21.83 -0.81 -41.05
N ARG A 420 -23.12 -1.06 -41.43
CA ARG A 420 -23.51 -2.26 -42.15
C ARG A 420 -22.93 -2.31 -43.56
N GLY A 421 -22.98 -1.19 -44.28
CA GLY A 421 -22.45 -1.05 -45.65
C GLY A 421 -21.11 -0.33 -45.73
N CYS A 422 -20.45 -0.11 -44.62
CA CYS A 422 -19.22 0.68 -44.56
C CYS A 422 -18.02 -0.10 -45.16
N PRO A 423 -17.30 0.44 -46.16
CA PRO A 423 -16.16 -0.23 -46.75
C PRO A 423 -14.99 -0.42 -45.77
N LEU A 424 -14.91 0.40 -44.71
CA LEU A 424 -13.87 0.34 -43.70
C LEU A 424 -14.23 -0.56 -42.51
N ARG A 425 -15.40 -1.22 -42.54
CA ARG A 425 -15.90 -2.00 -41.38
C ARG A 425 -14.91 -3.06 -40.91
N GLN A 426 -14.27 -3.80 -41.82
CA GLN A 426 -13.35 -4.87 -41.48
C GLN A 426 -12.12 -4.39 -40.72
N ARG A 427 -11.72 -3.11 -40.89
CA ARG A 427 -10.64 -2.46 -40.14
C ARG A 427 -11.12 -1.71 -38.90
N CYS A 428 -12.43 -1.55 -38.76
CA CYS A 428 -13.00 -0.67 -37.72
C CYS A 428 -13.61 -1.43 -36.52
N THR A 429 -14.36 -2.52 -36.76
CA THR A 429 -15.08 -3.19 -35.69
C THR A 429 -15.46 -4.62 -36.02
N THR A 430 -15.37 -5.51 -35.03
CA THR A 430 -15.89 -6.88 -35.09
C THR A 430 -17.34 -6.95 -34.59
N SER A 431 -17.88 -5.87 -34.02
CA SER A 431 -19.22 -5.84 -33.42
C SER A 431 -20.32 -5.99 -34.47
N LYS A 432 -21.27 -6.89 -34.23
CA LYS A 432 -22.46 -7.08 -35.08
C LYS A 432 -23.34 -5.81 -35.11
N THR A 433 -23.36 -5.04 -34.02
CA THR A 433 -24.18 -3.83 -33.86
C THR A 433 -23.50 -2.55 -34.31
N GLY A 434 -22.25 -2.61 -34.83
CA GLY A 434 -21.48 -1.45 -35.26
C GLY A 434 -20.54 -0.87 -34.20
N ARG A 435 -19.74 0.12 -34.60
CA ARG A 435 -18.76 0.79 -33.74
C ARG A 435 -19.43 1.68 -32.69
N LYS A 436 -18.93 1.64 -31.46
CA LYS A 436 -19.21 2.61 -30.41
C LYS A 436 -17.92 3.25 -29.96
N ILE A 437 -17.92 4.55 -29.84
CA ILE A 437 -16.81 5.34 -29.27
C ILE A 437 -17.27 5.87 -27.94
N VAL A 438 -16.57 5.49 -26.89
CA VAL A 438 -16.75 6.00 -25.51
C VAL A 438 -15.68 7.03 -25.28
N LEU A 439 -16.08 8.26 -24.96
CA LEU A 439 -15.16 9.37 -24.71
C LEU A 439 -14.99 9.59 -23.22
N HIS A 440 -13.75 9.74 -22.78
CA HIS A 440 -13.46 10.16 -21.41
C HIS A 440 -13.86 11.64 -21.22
N PRO A 441 -14.29 12.08 -20.02
CA PRO A 441 -14.54 13.51 -19.76
C PRO A 441 -13.34 14.42 -20.09
N ARG A 442 -12.13 13.88 -19.98
CA ARG A 442 -10.85 14.56 -20.32
C ARG A 442 -10.23 13.98 -21.61
N ASP A 443 -11.05 13.65 -22.63
CA ASP A 443 -10.56 12.97 -23.85
C ASP A 443 -9.51 13.80 -24.61
N GLU A 444 -9.70 15.14 -24.68
CA GLU A 444 -8.74 16.03 -25.34
C GLU A 444 -7.36 16.00 -24.66
N LEU A 445 -7.29 16.04 -23.32
CA LEU A 445 -6.01 15.89 -22.60
C LEU A 445 -5.33 14.55 -22.89
N LEU A 446 -6.10 13.48 -22.99
CA LEU A 446 -5.56 12.16 -23.29
C LEU A 446 -5.03 12.08 -24.73
N ARG A 447 -5.74 12.67 -25.71
CA ARG A 447 -5.29 12.77 -27.10
C ARG A 447 -4.04 13.64 -27.21
N GLN A 448 -4.04 14.80 -26.55
CA GLN A 448 -2.89 15.69 -26.53
C GLN A 448 -1.67 14.98 -25.94
N ALA A 449 -1.82 14.28 -24.82
CA ALA A 449 -0.72 13.53 -24.21
C ALA A 449 -0.14 12.44 -25.12
N ARG A 450 -0.95 11.81 -25.98
CA ARG A 450 -0.47 10.83 -26.99
C ARG A 450 0.27 11.53 -28.13
N ARG A 451 -0.29 12.63 -28.66
CA ARG A 451 0.39 13.45 -29.69
C ARG A 451 1.74 13.94 -29.16
N ASP A 452 1.76 14.54 -27.97
CA ASP A 452 3.01 15.03 -27.37
C ASP A 452 4.02 13.91 -27.17
N TRP A 453 3.57 12.72 -26.77
CA TRP A 453 4.45 11.56 -26.60
C TRP A 453 5.08 11.09 -27.93
N ASP A 454 4.34 11.16 -29.02
CA ASP A 454 4.80 10.73 -30.35
C ASP A 454 5.64 11.82 -31.05
N ASP A 455 5.25 13.09 -30.92
CA ASP A 455 5.83 14.21 -31.63
C ASP A 455 7.02 14.87 -30.90
N ARG A 456 7.11 14.68 -29.58
CA ARG A 456 8.13 15.32 -28.72
C ARG A 456 9.12 14.30 -28.17
N PRO A 457 10.25 14.03 -28.86
CA PRO A 457 11.26 13.06 -28.42
C PRO A 457 11.88 13.42 -27.05
N GLU A 458 11.95 14.71 -26.72
CA GLU A 458 12.48 15.21 -25.45
C GLU A 458 11.69 14.69 -24.23
N LEU A 459 10.36 14.50 -24.35
CA LEU A 459 9.55 13.88 -23.28
C LEU A 459 9.97 12.43 -23.04
N ARG A 460 10.21 11.68 -24.12
CA ARG A 460 10.66 10.29 -24.02
C ARG A 460 12.08 10.19 -23.45
N GLU A 461 12.93 11.19 -23.72
CA GLU A 461 14.28 11.26 -23.14
C GLU A 461 14.22 11.59 -21.65
N LYS A 462 13.44 12.60 -21.23
CA LYS A 462 13.18 12.91 -19.83
C LYS A 462 12.65 11.65 -19.10
N TYR A 463 11.64 10.98 -19.67
CA TYR A 463 11.08 9.75 -19.11
C TYR A 463 12.14 8.67 -18.91
N ARG A 464 12.96 8.37 -19.95
CA ARG A 464 14.03 7.37 -19.88
C ARG A 464 15.11 7.73 -18.86
N LYS A 465 15.38 9.02 -18.68
CA LYS A 465 16.39 9.50 -17.74
C LYS A 465 15.93 9.40 -16.28
N PHE A 466 14.70 9.81 -15.96
CA PHE A 466 14.26 10.02 -14.61
C PHE A 466 13.36 8.91 -14.06
N ARG A 467 12.47 8.30 -14.88
CA ARG A 467 11.53 7.28 -14.42
C ARG A 467 12.21 6.02 -13.84
N PRO A 468 13.32 5.49 -14.40
CA PRO A 468 13.97 4.30 -13.84
C PRO A 468 14.52 4.50 -12.42
N ASN A 469 14.75 5.72 -11.99
CA ASN A 469 15.30 5.98 -10.66
C ASN A 469 14.33 5.62 -9.53
N VAL A 470 13.02 5.83 -9.73
CA VAL A 470 12.03 5.40 -8.73
C VAL A 470 11.90 3.87 -8.65
N GLU A 471 12.21 3.13 -9.72
CA GLU A 471 12.24 1.67 -9.69
C GLU A 471 13.32 1.13 -8.74
N ARG A 472 14.45 1.86 -8.60
CA ARG A 472 15.47 1.54 -7.59
C ARG A 472 14.92 1.74 -6.17
N VAL A 473 14.18 2.82 -5.95
CA VAL A 473 13.52 3.10 -4.67
C VAL A 473 12.53 1.97 -4.35
N ILE A 474 11.67 1.61 -5.31
CA ILE A 474 10.74 0.49 -5.19
C ILE A 474 11.47 -0.82 -4.86
N SER A 475 12.58 -1.09 -5.55
CA SER A 475 13.39 -2.29 -5.27
C SER A 475 13.93 -2.29 -3.84
N GLN A 476 14.41 -1.16 -3.32
CA GLN A 476 14.88 -1.03 -1.95
C GLN A 476 13.75 -1.21 -0.91
N ILE A 477 12.54 -0.77 -1.23
CA ILE A 477 11.37 -0.98 -0.37
C ILE A 477 10.95 -2.44 -0.38
N ALA A 478 10.88 -3.06 -1.55
CA ALA A 478 10.29 -4.38 -1.76
C ALA A 478 11.25 -5.55 -1.59
N SER A 479 12.57 -5.30 -1.49
CA SER A 479 13.56 -6.38 -1.40
C SER A 479 14.71 -6.05 -0.48
N ARG A 480 15.41 -7.10 -0.05
CA ARG A 480 16.67 -7.04 0.70
C ARG A 480 17.53 -8.23 0.34
N GLY A 481 18.80 -7.97 0.03
CA GLY A 481 19.75 -9.03 -0.31
C GLY A 481 19.26 -9.94 -1.45
N GLY A 482 18.58 -9.38 -2.46
CA GLY A 482 18.01 -10.12 -3.58
C GLY A 482 16.71 -10.89 -3.27
N ARG A 483 16.25 -10.88 -2.01
CA ARG A 483 14.99 -11.54 -1.60
C ARG A 483 13.88 -10.50 -1.48
N ARG A 484 12.68 -10.85 -1.98
CA ARG A 484 11.48 -10.04 -1.78
C ARG A 484 11.05 -10.09 -0.33
N LEU A 485 10.64 -8.92 0.17
CA LEU A 485 10.11 -8.78 1.51
C LEU A 485 8.66 -9.29 1.56
N LYS A 486 8.33 -9.87 2.69
CA LYS A 486 6.98 -10.25 3.07
C LYS A 486 6.60 -9.43 4.30
N LEU A 487 5.43 -8.79 4.25
CA LEU A 487 4.94 -8.01 5.39
C LEU A 487 4.71 -8.92 6.60
N ARG A 488 4.94 -8.37 7.80
CA ARG A 488 4.86 -9.14 9.06
C ARG A 488 3.65 -8.77 9.90
N TYR A 489 2.99 -7.67 9.59
CA TYR A 489 1.85 -7.17 10.35
C TYR A 489 0.55 -7.45 9.61
N ARG A 490 -0.56 -7.42 10.37
CA ARG A 490 -1.92 -7.50 9.84
C ARG A 490 -2.56 -6.12 9.85
N GLY A 491 -3.34 -5.85 8.83
CA GLY A 491 -4.07 -4.59 8.65
C GLY A 491 -3.22 -3.48 8.02
N THR A 492 -3.91 -2.60 7.32
CA THR A 492 -3.31 -1.48 6.58
C THR A 492 -2.53 -0.56 7.50
N THR A 493 -3.08 -0.19 8.66
CA THR A 493 -2.48 0.78 9.59
C THR A 493 -1.09 0.36 10.08
N LYS A 494 -0.93 -0.90 10.54
CA LYS A 494 0.36 -1.38 11.06
C LYS A 494 1.39 -1.54 9.94
N ASN A 495 0.96 -1.99 8.77
CA ASN A 495 1.82 -2.15 7.62
C ASN A 495 2.21 -0.79 7.02
N ASN A 496 1.31 0.22 7.03
CA ASN A 496 1.66 1.59 6.65
C ASN A 496 2.71 2.17 7.61
N ALA A 497 2.54 2.01 8.91
CA ALA A 497 3.54 2.45 9.89
C ALA A 497 4.90 1.74 9.74
N TRP A 498 4.91 0.48 9.26
CA TRP A 498 6.14 -0.19 8.87
C TRP A 498 6.76 0.46 7.62
N LEU A 499 5.95 0.73 6.58
CA LEU A 499 6.43 1.40 5.36
C LEU A 499 7.05 2.76 5.69
N THR A 500 6.37 3.58 6.48
CA THR A 500 6.85 4.91 6.89
C THR A 500 8.21 4.83 7.62
N ARG A 501 8.41 3.87 8.52
CA ARG A 501 9.72 3.67 9.17
C ARG A 501 10.79 3.17 8.19
N ARG A 502 10.39 2.33 7.23
CA ARG A 502 11.32 1.83 6.22
C ARG A 502 11.77 2.94 5.29
N THR A 503 10.87 3.81 4.84
CA THR A 503 11.20 4.97 4.00
C THR A 503 12.06 5.98 4.74
N ALA A 504 11.77 6.23 6.02
CA ALA A 504 12.63 7.03 6.89
C ALA A 504 14.07 6.47 6.94
N GLY A 505 14.21 5.18 7.19
CA GLY A 505 15.51 4.51 7.21
C GLY A 505 16.23 4.57 5.86
N LEU A 506 15.51 4.39 4.75
CA LEU A 506 16.07 4.48 3.39
C LEU A 506 16.55 5.90 3.07
N ASN A 507 15.78 6.92 3.42
CA ASN A 507 16.14 8.32 3.26
C ASN A 507 17.37 8.66 4.11
N LEU A 508 17.36 8.28 5.38
CA LEU A 508 18.49 8.50 6.27
C LEU A 508 19.76 7.83 5.74
N ARG A 509 19.67 6.58 5.29
CA ARG A 509 20.80 5.86 4.67
C ARG A 509 21.31 6.56 3.40
N ASN A 510 20.41 7.13 2.59
CA ASN A 510 20.78 7.91 1.41
C ASN A 510 21.56 9.17 1.82
N LEU A 511 21.07 9.90 2.83
CA LEU A 511 21.75 11.11 3.34
C LEU A 511 23.10 10.78 3.98
N VAL A 512 23.18 9.73 4.79
CA VAL A 512 24.45 9.25 5.39
C VAL A 512 25.47 8.90 4.31
N GLY A 513 25.03 8.18 3.26
CA GLY A 513 25.90 7.90 2.10
C GLY A 513 26.36 9.13 1.31
N ARG A 514 25.79 10.31 1.58
CA ARG A 514 26.17 11.61 1.03
C ARG A 514 26.95 12.47 2.03
N GLY A 515 27.42 11.87 3.13
CA GLY A 515 28.17 12.56 4.16
C GLY A 515 27.32 13.47 5.04
N LEU A 516 26.14 12.99 5.45
CA LEU A 516 25.30 13.70 6.42
C LEU A 516 26.07 13.87 7.73
N THR A 517 26.16 15.09 8.21
CA THR A 517 26.75 15.44 9.51
C THR A 517 25.98 16.60 10.15
N ARG A 518 26.32 16.93 11.39
CA ARG A 518 25.73 18.05 12.11
C ARG A 518 26.79 19.08 12.45
N THR A 519 26.61 20.31 11.99
CA THR A 519 27.54 21.42 12.20
C THR A 519 26.82 22.60 12.83
N ALA A 520 27.30 23.09 13.96
CA ALA A 520 26.66 24.20 14.69
C ALA A 520 25.14 23.98 14.96
N GLY A 521 24.75 22.75 15.25
CA GLY A 521 23.36 22.40 15.55
C GLY A 521 22.45 22.17 14.32
N VAL A 522 22.97 22.33 13.10
CA VAL A 522 22.22 22.18 11.83
C VAL A 522 22.72 20.97 11.05
N TRP A 523 21.80 20.23 10.44
CA TRP A 523 22.12 19.11 9.56
C TRP A 523 22.61 19.61 8.19
N VAL A 524 23.78 19.12 7.78
CA VAL A 524 24.40 19.49 6.51
C VAL A 524 24.93 18.24 5.79
N LEU A 525 25.06 18.33 4.48
CA LEU A 525 25.73 17.31 3.67
C LEU A 525 27.16 17.76 3.38
N ALA A 526 28.10 16.81 3.35
CA ALA A 526 29.44 17.10 2.89
C ALA A 526 29.41 17.72 1.48
N ALA A 527 30.22 18.74 1.25
CA ALA A 527 30.37 19.33 -0.08
C ALA A 527 30.78 18.22 -1.06
N GLN A 528 29.94 17.97 -2.08
CA GLN A 528 30.33 17.04 -3.15
C GLN A 528 31.55 17.69 -3.85
N THR A 529 32.74 17.12 -3.66
CA THR A 529 33.87 17.39 -4.55
C THR A 529 33.44 16.91 -5.94
N THR A 530 33.12 17.89 -6.81
CA THR A 530 32.84 17.70 -8.24
C THR A 530 34.02 17.13 -8.99
#